data_2ddfba1a66913e5a4bd11e16f3a93e6e
#
_entry.id   2ddfba1a66913e5a4bd11e16f3a93e6e
#
_cell.length_a   1.000
_cell.length_b   1.000
_cell.length_c   1.000
_cell.angle_alpha   90.00
_cell.angle_beta   90.00
_cell.angle_gamma   90.00
#
_symmetry.space_group_name_H-M   'P 1'
#
loop_
_entity.id
_entity.type
_entity.pdbx_description
1 polymer ?
#
loop_
_entity_poly.entity_id
_entity_poly.type
_entity_poly.pdbx_seq_one_letter_code
_entity_poly.pdbx_strand_id
1 'polypeptide(L)'
;MHKWIKRSLLTVVGLGALAAAGLALGAYLGDRKAMRHVEVSVKAVAIPSDGASLERGRYLFATRGCVDCHGATGGGRAFIDDGGLFVKAPNISPGPGGVVGRYTAEDWVRTLRHGVKPGGQPVFIMPSEDYSRLSDADLGALIAYVKQLPATAGEALVARVPPLVKTLYAAGVIRDAAEKIDHALPPAAPVTEDGSPVHGAYVATMCIGCHGATLSGGKIPGAPPAWPAAANLTPGSDSAMARYASADQFVAMLRTGKRPDGSEVSSVMPFTSLRELSDNDAKALYAHLKQLAPVAAGNR
;
A
#
# COMPACT_ATOMS: atom_id res chain seq x y z
N MET A 1 -43.70 -4.12 -36.68
CA MET A 1 -42.81 -4.61 -35.63
C MET A 1 -43.62 -5.41 -34.63
N HIS A 2 -43.31 -6.72 -34.46
CA HIS A 2 -44.07 -7.62 -33.58
C HIS A 2 -44.17 -7.12 -32.14
N LYS A 3 -45.37 -7.22 -31.51
CA LYS A 3 -45.58 -6.78 -30.11
C LYS A 3 -44.52 -7.34 -29.13
N TRP A 4 -44.00 -8.52 -29.43
CA TRP A 4 -42.95 -9.18 -28.65
C TRP A 4 -41.61 -8.42 -28.70
N ILE A 5 -41.19 -7.97 -29.89
CA ILE A 5 -39.95 -7.22 -30.09
C ILE A 5 -40.02 -5.90 -29.32
N LYS A 6 -41.18 -5.20 -29.32
CA LYS A 6 -41.36 -3.95 -28.54
C LYS A 6 -41.27 -4.23 -27.04
N ARG A 7 -41.87 -5.31 -26.53
CA ARG A 7 -41.81 -5.67 -25.10
C ARG A 7 -40.40 -6.04 -24.70
N SER A 8 -39.68 -6.87 -25.47
CA SER A 8 -38.29 -7.22 -25.20
C SER A 8 -37.39 -6.00 -25.21
N LEU A 9 -37.56 -5.06 -26.16
CA LEU A 9 -36.79 -3.83 -26.20
C LEU A 9 -37.04 -2.94 -24.97
N LEU A 10 -38.31 -2.78 -24.57
CA LEU A 10 -38.67 -2.02 -23.35
C LEU A 10 -38.07 -2.65 -22.08
N THR A 11 -38.08 -3.99 -22.00
CA THR A 11 -37.44 -4.69 -20.88
C THR A 11 -35.94 -4.46 -20.83
N VAL A 12 -35.23 -4.57 -21.96
CA VAL A 12 -33.79 -4.33 -22.05
C VAL A 12 -33.44 -2.88 -21.69
N VAL A 13 -34.23 -1.92 -22.23
CA VAL A 13 -34.02 -0.49 -21.89
C VAL A 13 -34.29 -0.25 -20.40
N GLY A 14 -35.35 -0.83 -19.83
CA GLY A 14 -35.66 -0.72 -18.41
C GLY A 14 -34.56 -1.29 -17.51
N LEU A 15 -34.05 -2.50 -17.84
CA LEU A 15 -32.93 -3.12 -17.11
C LEU A 15 -31.66 -2.27 -17.25
N GLY A 16 -31.36 -1.73 -18.44
CA GLY A 16 -30.24 -0.83 -18.65
C GLY A 16 -30.34 0.46 -17.82
N ALA A 17 -31.53 1.04 -17.75
CA ALA A 17 -31.78 2.23 -16.93
C ALA A 17 -31.62 1.94 -15.44
N LEU A 18 -32.12 0.79 -14.95
CA LEU A 18 -31.95 0.37 -13.56
C LEU A 18 -30.47 0.12 -13.22
N ALA A 19 -29.73 -0.53 -14.11
CA ALA A 19 -28.30 -0.76 -13.94
C ALA A 19 -27.50 0.57 -13.88
N ALA A 20 -27.81 1.51 -14.78
CA ALA A 20 -27.19 2.82 -14.77
C ALA A 20 -27.52 3.61 -13.50
N ALA A 21 -28.78 3.60 -13.05
CA ALA A 21 -29.19 4.23 -11.81
C ALA A 21 -28.50 3.60 -10.58
N GLY A 22 -28.40 2.27 -10.55
CA GLY A 22 -27.67 1.53 -9.51
C GLY A 22 -26.19 1.90 -9.47
N LEU A 23 -25.54 1.99 -10.62
CA LEU A 23 -24.13 2.40 -10.72
C LEU A 23 -23.92 3.86 -10.27
N ALA A 24 -24.83 4.78 -10.68
CA ALA A 24 -24.77 6.17 -10.27
C ALA A 24 -24.95 6.32 -8.74
N LEU A 25 -25.93 5.62 -8.17
CA LEU A 25 -26.14 5.59 -6.71
C LEU A 25 -24.94 4.98 -5.98
N GLY A 26 -24.39 3.86 -6.46
CA GLY A 26 -23.20 3.24 -5.88
C GLY A 26 -22.00 4.15 -5.92
N ALA A 27 -21.78 4.85 -7.04
CA ALA A 27 -20.71 5.83 -7.16
C ALA A 27 -20.88 7.01 -6.18
N TYR A 28 -22.10 7.54 -6.05
CA TYR A 28 -22.42 8.57 -5.08
C TYR A 28 -22.15 8.13 -3.64
N LEU A 29 -22.59 6.91 -3.27
CA LEU A 29 -22.33 6.34 -1.95
C LEU A 29 -20.83 6.12 -1.71
N GLY A 30 -20.08 5.76 -2.75
CA GLY A 30 -18.61 5.65 -2.68
C GLY A 30 -17.93 6.98 -2.39
N ASP A 31 -18.37 8.06 -3.05
CA ASP A 31 -17.87 9.40 -2.77
C ASP A 31 -18.22 9.85 -1.34
N ARG A 32 -19.44 9.55 -0.88
CA ARG A 32 -19.84 9.81 0.53
C ARG A 32 -18.99 9.03 1.52
N LYS A 33 -18.71 7.77 1.24
CA LYS A 33 -17.83 6.92 2.06
C LYS A 33 -16.40 7.46 2.11
N ALA A 34 -15.85 7.94 1.00
CA ALA A 34 -14.51 8.54 0.93
C ALA A 34 -14.40 9.85 1.74
N MET A 35 -15.51 10.52 1.97
CA MET A 35 -15.57 11.76 2.76
C MET A 35 -16.03 11.54 4.21
N ARG A 36 -16.24 10.28 4.63
CA ARG A 36 -16.64 10.01 6.02
C ARG A 36 -15.58 10.47 7.00
N HIS A 37 -15.99 10.81 8.19
CA HIS A 37 -15.09 11.08 9.30
C HIS A 37 -14.75 9.80 10.06
N VAL A 38 -13.45 9.55 10.23
CA VAL A 38 -12.92 8.42 10.99
C VAL A 38 -12.19 9.00 12.21
N GLU A 39 -12.68 8.66 13.39
CA GLU A 39 -12.05 9.06 14.64
C GLU A 39 -11.01 8.04 15.03
N VAL A 40 -9.79 8.50 15.29
CA VAL A 40 -8.70 7.67 15.82
C VAL A 40 -7.97 8.45 16.91
N SER A 41 -7.72 7.78 18.01
CA SER A 41 -6.88 8.34 19.06
C SER A 41 -5.41 8.14 18.69
N VAL A 42 -4.67 9.22 18.62
CA VAL A 42 -3.25 9.19 18.25
C VAL A 42 -2.41 9.87 19.33
N LYS A 43 -1.20 9.36 19.49
CA LYS A 43 -0.16 10.02 20.29
C LYS A 43 0.96 10.44 19.34
N ALA A 44 1.49 11.64 19.56
CA ALA A 44 2.67 12.10 18.82
C ALA A 44 3.85 11.15 19.07
N VAL A 45 4.67 10.97 18.04
CA VAL A 45 5.99 10.34 18.17
C VAL A 45 7.07 11.42 18.22
N ALA A 46 8.19 11.12 18.85
CA ALA A 46 9.36 11.97 18.79
C ALA A 46 9.88 12.04 17.34
N ILE A 47 10.16 13.24 16.86
CA ILE A 47 10.74 13.46 15.53
C ILE A 47 12.20 13.87 15.76
N PRO A 48 13.15 12.95 15.58
CA PRO A 48 14.57 13.19 15.83
C PRO A 48 15.17 14.12 14.77
N SER A 49 16.32 14.71 15.11
CA SER A 49 17.06 15.57 14.18
C SER A 49 18.54 15.18 14.01
N ASP A 50 18.96 14.11 14.68
CA ASP A 50 20.32 13.60 14.56
C ASP A 50 20.58 12.87 13.22
N GLY A 51 21.85 12.83 12.81
CA GLY A 51 22.23 12.28 11.51
C GLY A 51 21.90 10.79 11.34
N ALA A 52 22.00 9.98 12.41
CA ALA A 52 21.72 8.55 12.34
C ALA A 52 20.22 8.30 12.11
N SER A 53 19.37 9.03 12.81
CA SER A 53 17.91 8.96 12.62
C SER A 53 17.48 9.44 11.23
N LEU A 54 18.12 10.50 10.71
CA LEU A 54 17.84 10.99 9.36
C LEU A 54 18.24 9.97 8.28
N GLU A 55 19.38 9.31 8.44
CA GLU A 55 19.81 8.24 7.53
C GLU A 55 18.87 7.03 7.63
N ARG A 56 18.41 6.67 8.83
CA ARG A 56 17.37 5.65 9.02
C ARG A 56 16.08 6.03 8.30
N GLY A 57 15.64 7.28 8.44
CA GLY A 57 14.45 7.80 7.75
C GLY A 57 14.60 7.76 6.23
N ARG A 58 15.77 8.11 5.71
CA ARG A 58 16.12 8.00 4.28
C ARG A 58 15.99 6.55 3.80
N TYR A 59 16.56 5.62 4.56
CA TYR A 59 16.49 4.20 4.27
C TYR A 59 15.04 3.69 4.22
N LEU A 60 14.23 4.04 5.24
CA LEU A 60 12.82 3.66 5.28
C LEU A 60 12.02 4.28 4.13
N PHE A 61 12.28 5.54 3.77
CA PHE A 61 11.63 6.20 2.63
C PHE A 61 11.94 5.47 1.31
N ALA A 62 13.18 5.04 1.12
CA ALA A 62 13.59 4.29 -0.05
C ALA A 62 12.98 2.88 -0.09
N THR A 63 13.00 2.16 1.04
CA THR A 63 12.66 0.72 1.09
C THR A 63 11.18 0.42 1.32
N ARG A 64 10.41 1.35 1.91
CA ARG A 64 9.00 1.13 2.26
C ARG A 64 8.00 1.60 1.20
N GLY A 65 8.44 1.79 -0.04
CA GLY A 65 7.57 2.12 -1.18
C GLY A 65 7.18 3.60 -1.29
N CYS A 66 7.68 4.49 -0.43
CA CYS A 66 7.35 5.92 -0.51
C CYS A 66 7.76 6.52 -1.85
N VAL A 67 8.96 6.16 -2.33
CA VAL A 67 9.51 6.65 -3.61
C VAL A 67 8.69 6.20 -4.82
N ASP A 68 8.02 5.04 -4.75
CA ASP A 68 7.25 4.49 -5.88
C ASP A 68 6.06 5.38 -6.23
N CYS A 69 5.47 6.03 -5.24
CA CYS A 69 4.33 6.93 -5.41
C CYS A 69 4.73 8.40 -5.34
N HIS A 70 5.57 8.78 -4.35
CA HIS A 70 5.89 10.18 -4.11
C HIS A 70 7.13 10.68 -4.84
N GLY A 71 7.91 9.78 -5.48
CA GLY A 71 9.18 10.11 -6.13
C GLY A 71 10.30 10.36 -5.12
N ALA A 72 11.54 10.41 -5.59
CA ALA A 72 12.73 10.57 -4.74
C ALA A 72 12.76 11.90 -3.97
N THR A 73 12.14 12.95 -4.52
CA THR A 73 12.08 14.30 -3.91
C THR A 73 10.75 14.56 -3.18
N GLY A 74 9.85 13.59 -3.12
CA GLY A 74 8.54 13.76 -2.49
C GLY A 74 7.53 14.59 -3.30
N GLY A 75 7.86 15.03 -4.53
CA GLY A 75 7.02 15.93 -5.34
C GLY A 75 5.73 15.30 -5.88
N GLY A 76 5.56 13.99 -5.72
CA GLY A 76 4.42 13.23 -6.22
C GLY A 76 4.57 12.83 -7.69
N ARG A 77 4.05 11.66 -8.06
CA ARG A 77 4.06 11.15 -9.44
C ARG A 77 2.80 10.34 -9.74
N ALA A 78 2.47 10.23 -11.02
CA ALA A 78 1.46 9.27 -11.47
C ALA A 78 2.01 7.85 -11.30
N PHE A 79 1.24 6.98 -10.65
CA PHE A 79 1.63 5.59 -10.41
C PHE A 79 0.55 4.58 -10.79
N ILE A 80 -0.68 5.04 -11.05
CA ILE A 80 -1.74 4.25 -11.68
C ILE A 80 -2.27 5.05 -12.87
N ASP A 81 -2.29 4.43 -14.04
CA ASP A 81 -2.94 4.93 -15.25
C ASP A 81 -3.42 3.72 -16.06
N ASP A 82 -4.57 3.17 -15.68
CA ASP A 82 -5.11 1.94 -16.25
C ASP A 82 -6.64 1.93 -16.21
N GLY A 83 -7.25 1.61 -17.34
CA GLY A 83 -8.69 1.35 -17.44
C GLY A 83 -9.59 2.50 -16.96
N GLY A 84 -9.13 3.76 -17.03
CA GLY A 84 -9.84 4.94 -16.54
C GLY A 84 -9.61 5.25 -15.06
N LEU A 85 -8.92 4.35 -14.33
CA LEU A 85 -8.37 4.67 -13.02
C LEU A 85 -7.04 5.39 -13.20
N PHE A 86 -6.98 6.66 -12.76
CA PHE A 86 -5.76 7.44 -12.75
C PHE A 86 -5.48 7.94 -11.34
N VAL A 87 -4.24 7.75 -10.88
CA VAL A 87 -3.82 8.25 -9.57
C VAL A 87 -2.41 8.82 -9.65
N LYS A 88 -2.31 10.09 -9.27
CA LYS A 88 -1.05 10.79 -9.01
C LYS A 88 -0.96 11.08 -7.51
N ALA A 89 0.08 10.57 -6.87
CA ALA A 89 0.32 10.81 -5.45
C ALA A 89 0.58 12.30 -5.17
N PRO A 90 0.21 12.80 -3.98
CA PRO A 90 0.42 14.20 -3.63
C PRO A 90 1.89 14.52 -3.40
N ASN A 91 2.24 15.80 -3.56
CA ASN A 91 3.51 16.35 -3.11
C ASN A 91 3.56 16.33 -1.58
N ILE A 92 4.52 15.60 -1.01
CA ILE A 92 4.80 15.53 0.43
C ILE A 92 6.12 16.23 0.79
N SER A 93 6.74 16.95 -0.15
CA SER A 93 7.89 17.81 0.12
C SER A 93 7.44 19.14 0.75
N PRO A 94 8.35 19.92 1.36
CA PRO A 94 8.03 21.25 1.87
C PRO A 94 7.86 22.31 0.78
N GLY A 95 7.95 21.96 -0.51
CA GLY A 95 7.83 22.88 -1.63
C GLY A 95 6.41 23.30 -1.96
N PRO A 96 6.23 24.18 -2.98
CA PRO A 96 4.93 24.65 -3.43
C PRO A 96 4.00 23.48 -3.79
N GLY A 97 2.74 23.53 -3.32
CA GLY A 97 1.76 22.45 -3.52
C GLY A 97 1.93 21.24 -2.60
N GLY A 98 2.89 21.26 -1.67
CA GLY A 98 3.08 20.25 -0.66
C GLY A 98 1.92 20.20 0.34
N VAL A 99 1.38 18.99 0.58
CA VAL A 99 0.17 18.83 1.42
C VAL A 99 0.47 18.67 2.91
N VAL A 100 1.74 18.42 3.27
CA VAL A 100 2.15 18.07 4.65
C VAL A 100 2.76 19.24 5.43
N GLY A 101 2.89 20.42 4.83
CA GLY A 101 3.59 21.55 5.43
C GLY A 101 2.98 22.06 6.74
N ARG A 102 1.71 21.72 7.02
CA ARG A 102 0.99 22.08 8.26
C ARG A 102 0.75 20.90 9.19
N TYR A 103 1.30 19.71 8.86
CA TYR A 103 1.08 18.51 9.68
C TYR A 103 1.76 18.67 11.05
N THR A 104 0.97 18.46 12.10
CA THR A 104 1.49 18.24 13.46
C THR A 104 2.11 16.83 13.57
N ALA A 105 2.78 16.54 14.66
CA ALA A 105 3.31 15.19 14.90
C ALA A 105 2.17 14.14 14.94
N GLU A 106 1.03 14.51 15.52
CA GLU A 106 -0.18 13.67 15.54
C GLU A 106 -0.75 13.45 14.14
N ASP A 107 -0.76 14.47 13.28
CA ASP A 107 -1.25 14.34 11.91
C ASP A 107 -0.41 13.35 11.08
N TRP A 108 0.91 13.37 11.29
CA TRP A 108 1.78 12.38 10.69
C TRP A 108 1.46 10.96 11.17
N VAL A 109 1.32 10.76 12.48
CA VAL A 109 0.94 9.45 13.05
C VAL A 109 -0.42 9.02 12.52
N ARG A 110 -1.41 9.91 12.55
CA ARG A 110 -2.76 9.67 12.04
C ARG A 110 -2.74 9.19 10.60
N THR A 111 -1.96 9.86 9.74
CA THR A 111 -1.92 9.56 8.31
C THR A 111 -1.14 8.28 8.02
N LEU A 112 0.06 8.13 8.56
CA LEU A 112 0.93 7.00 8.26
C LEU A 112 0.50 5.73 8.97
N ARG A 113 0.16 5.79 10.27
CA ARG A 113 -0.15 4.59 11.07
C ARG A 113 -1.61 4.18 10.98
N HIS A 114 -2.52 5.14 10.82
CA HIS A 114 -3.95 4.86 10.87
C HIS A 114 -4.68 5.08 9.55
N GLY A 115 -4.00 5.60 8.52
CA GLY A 115 -4.61 5.83 7.21
C GLY A 115 -5.72 6.88 7.23
N VAL A 116 -5.63 7.88 8.12
CA VAL A 116 -6.61 8.95 8.28
C VAL A 116 -5.93 10.30 8.13
N LYS A 117 -6.46 11.17 7.28
CA LYS A 117 -5.94 12.52 7.07
C LYS A 117 -6.23 13.43 8.27
N PRO A 118 -5.56 14.59 8.41
CA PRO A 118 -5.83 15.55 9.49
C PRO A 118 -7.30 15.94 9.63
N GLY A 119 -8.03 16.06 8.52
CA GLY A 119 -9.47 16.34 8.50
C GLY A 119 -10.38 15.14 8.81
N GLY A 120 -9.85 14.00 9.21
CA GLY A 120 -10.62 12.80 9.55
C GLY A 120 -11.00 11.93 8.35
N GLN A 121 -10.73 12.34 7.10
CA GLN A 121 -11.06 11.51 5.94
C GLN A 121 -10.06 10.35 5.80
N PRO A 122 -10.51 9.15 5.37
CA PRO A 122 -9.61 8.03 5.15
C PRO A 122 -8.65 8.29 3.99
N VAL A 123 -7.48 7.68 4.05
CA VAL A 123 -6.56 7.56 2.93
C VAL A 123 -7.00 6.38 2.08
N PHE A 124 -7.26 6.61 0.80
CA PHE A 124 -7.88 5.60 -0.05
C PHE A 124 -6.88 4.60 -0.65
N ILE A 125 -5.73 5.07 -1.11
CA ILE A 125 -4.80 4.25 -1.91
C ILE A 125 -3.46 4.03 -1.22
N MET A 126 -2.93 5.01 -0.46
CA MET A 126 -1.68 4.82 0.27
C MET A 126 -1.81 3.64 1.24
N PRO A 127 -0.93 2.64 1.20
CA PRO A 127 -1.04 1.41 2.00
C PRO A 127 -0.59 1.64 3.45
N SER A 128 -1.34 2.45 4.21
CA SER A 128 -1.00 2.74 5.61
C SER A 128 -0.99 1.48 6.48
N GLU A 129 -1.66 0.42 6.06
CA GLU A 129 -1.58 -0.89 6.69
C GLU A 129 -0.15 -1.46 6.75
N ASP A 130 0.70 -1.14 5.78
CA ASP A 130 2.12 -1.56 5.76
C ASP A 130 2.97 -0.76 6.75
N TYR A 131 2.52 0.45 7.11
CA TYR A 131 3.22 1.36 8.03
C TYR A 131 2.65 1.34 9.45
N SER A 132 1.46 0.78 9.63
CA SER A 132 0.73 0.78 10.90
C SER A 132 1.54 0.18 12.05
N ARG A 133 2.42 -0.77 11.74
CA ARG A 133 3.26 -1.49 12.70
C ARG A 133 4.70 -0.97 12.79
N LEU A 134 5.06 0.13 12.14
CA LEU A 134 6.37 0.74 12.36
C LEU A 134 6.54 1.11 13.84
N SER A 135 7.73 0.85 14.40
CA SER A 135 8.09 1.34 15.73
C SER A 135 7.99 2.86 15.81
N ASP A 136 7.83 3.41 16.98
CA ASP A 136 7.77 4.87 17.15
C ASP A 136 9.08 5.54 16.71
N ALA A 137 10.21 4.89 16.93
CA ALA A 137 11.52 5.38 16.50
C ALA A 137 11.62 5.43 14.96
N ASP A 138 11.24 4.35 14.27
CA ASP A 138 11.28 4.29 12.81
C ASP A 138 10.27 5.24 12.16
N LEU A 139 9.07 5.36 12.73
CA LEU A 139 8.08 6.32 12.25
C LEU A 139 8.58 7.76 12.42
N GLY A 140 9.17 8.08 13.58
CA GLY A 140 9.78 9.39 13.84
C GLY A 140 10.93 9.71 12.89
N ALA A 141 11.81 8.74 12.64
CA ALA A 141 12.93 8.87 11.71
C ALA A 141 12.43 9.12 10.26
N LEU A 142 11.42 8.35 9.81
CA LEU A 142 10.81 8.55 8.50
C LEU A 142 10.20 9.95 8.36
N ILE A 143 9.45 10.41 9.36
CA ILE A 143 8.88 11.77 9.38
C ILE A 143 9.99 12.83 9.34
N ALA A 144 11.05 12.67 10.13
CA ALA A 144 12.17 13.58 10.17
C ALA A 144 12.82 13.74 8.79
N TYR A 145 13.03 12.64 8.08
CA TYR A 145 13.58 12.65 6.74
C TYR A 145 12.64 13.34 5.72
N VAL A 146 11.34 12.97 5.72
CA VAL A 146 10.36 13.57 4.78
C VAL A 146 10.26 15.08 4.97
N LYS A 147 10.34 15.58 6.20
CA LYS A 147 10.35 17.03 6.48
C LYS A 147 11.58 17.75 5.96
N GLN A 148 12.66 17.03 5.67
CA GLN A 148 13.92 17.59 5.13
C GLN A 148 14.10 17.32 3.62
N LEU A 149 13.11 16.74 2.95
CA LEU A 149 13.16 16.59 1.50
C LEU A 149 13.37 17.97 0.82
N PRO A 150 14.04 18.00 -0.32
CA PRO A 150 14.22 19.25 -1.06
C PRO A 150 12.85 19.84 -1.43
N ALA A 151 12.72 21.15 -1.29
CA ALA A 151 11.50 21.87 -1.66
C ALA A 151 11.22 21.69 -3.16
N THR A 152 10.30 20.78 -3.47
CA THR A 152 9.93 20.42 -4.83
C THR A 152 8.53 20.93 -5.12
N ALA A 153 8.32 21.57 -6.27
CA ALA A 153 6.97 21.94 -6.71
C ALA A 153 6.19 20.70 -7.11
N GLY A 154 4.91 20.66 -6.74
CA GLY A 154 4.02 19.55 -7.05
C GLY A 154 2.56 19.92 -6.82
N GLU A 155 1.71 18.93 -6.70
CA GLU A 155 0.26 19.09 -6.57
C GLU A 155 -0.28 18.26 -5.40
N ALA A 156 -1.51 18.54 -4.99
CA ALA A 156 -2.29 17.64 -4.15
C ALA A 156 -2.60 16.33 -4.89
N LEU A 157 -3.19 15.36 -4.18
CA LEU A 157 -3.65 14.11 -4.79
C LEU A 157 -4.55 14.40 -5.99
N VAL A 158 -4.21 13.82 -7.14
CA VAL A 158 -5.10 13.76 -8.30
C VAL A 158 -5.57 12.33 -8.49
N ALA A 159 -6.87 12.10 -8.41
CA ALA A 159 -7.45 10.78 -8.62
C ALA A 159 -8.69 10.87 -9.51
N ARG A 160 -8.71 10.08 -10.59
CA ARG A 160 -9.90 9.81 -11.38
C ARG A 160 -10.30 8.37 -11.12
N VAL A 161 -11.41 8.19 -10.41
CA VAL A 161 -11.89 6.86 -9.98
C VAL A 161 -13.16 6.51 -10.75
N PRO A 162 -13.18 5.42 -11.54
CA PRO A 162 -14.35 4.99 -12.28
C PRO A 162 -15.57 4.73 -11.38
N PRO A 163 -16.81 4.97 -11.87
CA PRO A 163 -18.02 4.73 -11.10
C PRO A 163 -18.13 3.30 -10.55
N LEU A 164 -17.68 2.30 -11.29
CA LEU A 164 -17.67 0.92 -10.83
C LEU A 164 -16.75 0.73 -9.60
N VAL A 165 -15.56 1.31 -9.62
CA VAL A 165 -14.62 1.23 -8.50
C VAL A 165 -15.20 1.92 -7.26
N LYS A 166 -15.84 3.08 -7.42
CA LYS A 166 -16.56 3.76 -6.34
C LYS A 166 -17.70 2.90 -5.78
N THR A 167 -18.46 2.23 -6.65
CA THR A 167 -19.54 1.32 -6.25
C THR A 167 -19.01 0.13 -5.45
N LEU A 168 -17.91 -0.48 -5.91
CA LEU A 168 -17.25 -1.59 -5.19
C LEU A 168 -16.70 -1.12 -3.83
N TYR A 169 -16.20 0.11 -3.76
CA TYR A 169 -15.78 0.73 -2.49
C TYR A 169 -16.97 1.00 -1.55
N ALA A 170 -18.08 1.50 -2.06
CA ALA A 170 -19.31 1.66 -1.28
C ALA A 170 -19.78 0.32 -0.70
N ALA A 171 -19.74 -0.73 -1.49
CA ALA A 171 -20.14 -2.09 -1.11
C ALA A 171 -19.13 -2.80 -0.17
N GLY A 172 -17.97 -2.21 0.15
CA GLY A 172 -16.95 -2.81 1.02
C GLY A 172 -16.09 -3.88 0.34
N VAL A 173 -16.25 -4.11 -0.97
CA VAL A 173 -15.39 -5.02 -1.74
C VAL A 173 -13.98 -4.44 -1.84
N ILE A 174 -13.88 -3.13 -2.05
CA ILE A 174 -12.63 -2.37 -1.94
C ILE A 174 -12.69 -1.62 -0.60
N ARG A 175 -11.62 -1.70 0.17
CA ARG A 175 -11.50 -1.04 1.47
C ARG A 175 -10.37 -0.03 1.44
N ASP A 176 -10.54 1.11 2.10
CA ASP A 176 -9.46 2.06 2.33
C ASP A 176 -8.53 1.62 3.46
N ALA A 177 -7.43 2.34 3.65
CA ALA A 177 -6.43 2.01 4.65
C ALA A 177 -7.01 1.97 6.08
N ALA A 178 -7.89 2.92 6.43
CA ALA A 178 -8.48 2.96 7.76
C ALA A 178 -9.39 1.75 8.06
N GLU A 179 -10.03 1.15 7.04
CA GLU A 179 -10.85 -0.06 7.21
C GLU A 179 -10.02 -1.35 7.29
N LYS A 180 -8.76 -1.31 6.88
CA LYS A 180 -7.86 -2.49 6.90
C LYS A 180 -7.04 -2.56 8.19
N ILE A 181 -6.86 -1.44 8.87
CA ILE A 181 -5.99 -1.31 10.03
C ILE A 181 -6.79 -1.59 11.31
N ASP A 182 -6.25 -2.45 12.18
CA ASP A 182 -6.70 -2.52 13.57
C ASP A 182 -6.06 -1.38 14.36
N HIS A 183 -6.87 -0.37 14.64
CA HIS A 183 -6.43 0.85 15.33
C HIS A 183 -6.08 0.63 16.80
N ALA A 184 -6.48 -0.50 17.40
CA ALA A 184 -6.17 -0.84 18.78
C ALA A 184 -4.79 -1.47 18.97
N LEU A 185 -4.19 -1.98 17.88
CA LEU A 185 -2.86 -2.58 17.97
C LEU A 185 -1.79 -1.52 18.25
N PRO A 186 -0.93 -1.76 19.24
CA PRO A 186 0.19 -0.85 19.52
C PRO A 186 1.21 -0.88 18.37
N PRO A 187 2.07 0.14 18.25
CA PRO A 187 3.23 0.07 17.36
C PRO A 187 4.11 -1.13 17.70
N ALA A 188 4.92 -1.59 16.75
CA ALA A 188 5.89 -2.62 17.07
C ALA A 188 6.88 -2.11 18.12
N ALA A 189 7.33 -2.99 19.00
CA ALA A 189 8.50 -2.71 19.81
C ALA A 189 9.73 -2.48 18.89
N PRO A 190 10.72 -1.72 19.34
CA PRO A 190 11.98 -1.62 18.62
C PRO A 190 12.58 -3.02 18.38
N VAL A 191 13.00 -3.28 17.16
CA VAL A 191 13.55 -4.58 16.75
C VAL A 191 15.04 -4.41 16.50
N THR A 192 15.84 -5.32 17.04
CA THR A 192 17.28 -5.39 16.75
C THR A 192 17.47 -5.89 15.33
N GLU A 193 18.29 -5.21 14.55
CA GLU A 193 18.62 -5.59 13.17
C GLU A 193 19.72 -6.67 13.14
N ASP A 194 19.43 -7.82 13.73
CA ASP A 194 20.37 -8.93 13.95
C ASP A 194 20.31 -10.04 12.88
N GLY A 195 19.50 -9.85 11.82
CA GLY A 195 19.30 -10.86 10.79
C GLY A 195 18.37 -12.01 11.20
N SER A 196 17.81 -11.98 12.41
CA SER A 196 16.92 -13.02 12.93
C SER A 196 15.56 -13.07 12.21
N PRO A 197 14.80 -14.17 12.32
CA PRO A 197 13.41 -14.21 11.84
C PRO A 197 12.49 -13.19 12.50
N VAL A 198 12.78 -12.74 13.72
CA VAL A 198 12.03 -11.66 14.40
C VAL A 198 12.27 -10.33 13.69
N HIS A 199 13.54 -10.04 13.35
CA HIS A 199 13.88 -8.90 12.49
C HIS A 199 13.17 -9.03 11.13
N GLY A 200 13.21 -10.21 10.51
CA GLY A 200 12.55 -10.48 9.24
C GLY A 200 11.02 -10.29 9.29
N ALA A 201 10.37 -10.63 10.40
CA ALA A 201 8.95 -10.38 10.62
C ALA A 201 8.62 -8.88 10.58
N TYR A 202 9.47 -8.05 11.18
CA TYR A 202 9.34 -6.60 11.13
C TYR A 202 9.52 -6.06 9.71
N VAL A 203 10.50 -6.57 8.97
CA VAL A 203 10.68 -6.21 7.56
C VAL A 203 9.47 -6.64 6.73
N ALA A 204 8.91 -7.84 6.97
CA ALA A 204 7.80 -8.40 6.21
C ALA A 204 6.49 -7.58 6.30
N THR A 205 6.36 -6.66 7.28
CA THR A 205 5.18 -5.78 7.38
C THR A 205 4.94 -4.97 6.09
N MET A 206 5.99 -4.65 5.34
CA MET A 206 5.88 -3.96 4.05
C MET A 206 5.27 -4.81 2.92
N CYS A 207 5.08 -6.09 3.13
CA CYS A 207 4.60 -7.02 2.11
C CYS A 207 3.08 -7.26 2.21
N ILE A 208 2.46 -6.92 3.35
CA ILE A 208 1.09 -7.30 3.67
C ILE A 208 0.04 -6.64 2.76
N GLY A 209 0.28 -5.44 2.28
CA GLY A 209 -0.63 -4.73 1.37
C GLY A 209 -0.95 -5.55 0.12
N CYS A 210 0.06 -6.17 -0.47
CA CYS A 210 -0.08 -7.01 -1.65
C CYS A 210 -0.28 -8.48 -1.31
N HIS A 211 0.52 -9.05 -0.40
CA HIS A 211 0.53 -10.49 -0.10
C HIS A 211 -0.48 -10.93 0.97
N GLY A 212 -1.23 -9.98 1.57
CA GLY A 212 -2.18 -10.24 2.65
C GLY A 212 -1.53 -10.39 4.02
N ALA A 213 -2.34 -10.30 5.07
CA ALA A 213 -1.85 -10.36 6.46
C ALA A 213 -1.19 -11.71 6.80
N THR A 214 -1.62 -12.79 6.14
CA THR A 214 -1.04 -14.13 6.28
C THR A 214 0.15 -14.38 5.35
N LEU A 215 0.50 -13.43 4.47
CA LEU A 215 1.51 -13.56 3.41
C LEU A 215 1.24 -14.70 2.41
N SER A 216 0.01 -15.24 2.37
CA SER A 216 -0.39 -16.34 1.46
C SER A 216 -0.74 -15.86 0.05
N GLY A 217 -0.66 -14.57 -0.23
CA GLY A 217 -0.88 -14.01 -1.56
C GLY A 217 -2.35 -14.01 -1.99
N GLY A 218 -2.57 -14.25 -3.27
CA GLY A 218 -3.90 -14.22 -3.88
C GLY A 218 -4.22 -12.90 -4.58
N LYS A 219 -5.46 -12.78 -5.06
CA LYS A 219 -5.89 -11.60 -5.81
C LYS A 219 -5.88 -10.36 -4.91
N ILE A 220 -5.20 -9.29 -5.33
CA ILE A 220 -5.09 -8.06 -4.56
C ILE A 220 -6.42 -7.29 -4.67
N PRO A 221 -7.14 -7.06 -3.55
CA PRO A 221 -8.43 -6.37 -3.59
C PRO A 221 -8.28 -4.93 -4.13
N GLY A 222 -9.10 -4.60 -5.12
CA GLY A 222 -9.09 -3.27 -5.72
C GLY A 222 -7.97 -3.00 -6.72
N ALA A 223 -7.07 -3.96 -6.94
CA ALA A 223 -6.07 -3.86 -8.00
C ALA A 223 -6.69 -3.93 -9.41
N PRO A 224 -6.06 -3.32 -10.42
CA PRO A 224 -6.47 -3.47 -11.81
C PRO A 224 -6.61 -4.95 -12.20
N PRO A 225 -7.63 -5.31 -13.01
CA PRO A 225 -7.86 -6.72 -13.40
C PRO A 225 -6.68 -7.39 -14.10
N ALA A 226 -5.85 -6.60 -14.78
CA ALA A 226 -4.64 -7.07 -15.48
C ALA A 226 -3.48 -7.44 -14.53
N TRP A 227 -3.55 -7.03 -13.25
CA TRP A 227 -2.51 -7.38 -12.30
C TRP A 227 -2.58 -8.87 -11.94
N PRO A 228 -1.44 -9.57 -11.90
CA PRO A 228 -1.41 -10.96 -11.45
C PRO A 228 -1.78 -11.05 -9.97
N ALA A 229 -2.23 -12.22 -9.54
CA ALA A 229 -2.35 -12.52 -8.13
C ALA A 229 -0.97 -12.44 -7.45
N ALA A 230 -0.91 -11.88 -6.26
CA ALA A 230 0.30 -11.89 -5.44
C ALA A 230 0.66 -13.34 -5.10
N ALA A 231 1.95 -13.66 -5.13
CA ALA A 231 2.44 -15.00 -4.85
C ALA A 231 2.24 -15.37 -3.36
N ASN A 232 2.06 -16.66 -3.09
CA ASN A 232 2.13 -17.19 -1.74
C ASN A 232 3.61 -17.17 -1.26
N LEU A 233 3.87 -16.47 -0.17
CA LEU A 233 5.20 -16.36 0.46
C LEU A 233 5.36 -17.29 1.67
N THR A 234 4.31 -18.02 2.07
CA THR A 234 4.42 -19.04 3.12
C THR A 234 5.00 -20.35 2.53
N PRO A 235 5.63 -21.20 3.33
CA PRO A 235 6.14 -22.50 2.83
C PRO A 235 5.01 -23.37 2.26
N GLY A 236 5.35 -24.30 1.36
CA GLY A 236 4.39 -25.23 0.75
C GLY A 236 4.65 -25.46 -0.73
N SER A 237 3.91 -26.37 -1.35
CA SER A 237 4.08 -26.75 -2.75
C SER A 237 3.71 -25.64 -3.75
N ASP A 238 2.77 -24.77 -3.37
CA ASP A 238 2.28 -23.63 -4.16
C ASP A 238 3.00 -22.33 -3.79
N SER A 239 4.04 -22.40 -2.98
CA SER A 239 4.81 -21.27 -2.48
C SER A 239 5.81 -20.76 -3.51
N ALA A 240 5.89 -19.45 -3.66
CA ALA A 240 7.00 -18.81 -4.37
C ALA A 240 8.34 -19.09 -3.68
N MET A 241 8.35 -19.25 -2.35
CA MET A 241 9.57 -19.50 -1.56
C MET A 241 10.23 -20.86 -1.83
N ALA A 242 9.49 -21.82 -2.41
CA ALA A 242 10.05 -23.10 -2.85
C ALA A 242 11.09 -22.95 -3.99
N ARG A 243 11.05 -21.82 -4.72
CA ARG A 243 11.97 -21.51 -5.83
C ARG A 243 13.35 -21.04 -5.38
N TYR A 244 13.51 -20.64 -4.09
CA TYR A 244 14.74 -20.06 -3.56
C TYR A 244 15.37 -21.04 -2.57
N ALA A 245 16.44 -21.70 -3.00
CA ALA A 245 17.17 -22.65 -2.16
C ALA A 245 18.02 -21.96 -1.09
N SER A 246 18.41 -20.70 -1.31
CA SER A 246 19.23 -19.94 -0.38
C SER A 246 18.74 -18.49 -0.26
N ALA A 247 19.15 -17.83 0.84
CA ALA A 247 18.92 -16.40 1.03
C ALA A 247 19.53 -15.57 -0.11
N ASP A 248 20.72 -15.94 -0.60
CA ASP A 248 21.38 -15.19 -1.66
C ASP A 248 20.59 -15.23 -2.98
N GLN A 249 19.95 -16.34 -3.32
CA GLN A 249 19.04 -16.42 -4.47
C GLN A 249 17.82 -15.52 -4.31
N PHE A 250 17.27 -15.45 -3.09
CA PHE A 250 16.15 -14.57 -2.79
C PHE A 250 16.55 -13.10 -2.85
N VAL A 251 17.69 -12.74 -2.27
CA VAL A 251 18.28 -11.40 -2.35
C VAL A 251 18.54 -11.00 -3.80
N ALA A 252 19.14 -11.88 -4.60
CA ALA A 252 19.38 -11.64 -6.02
C ALA A 252 18.08 -11.34 -6.78
N MET A 253 16.98 -12.04 -6.47
CA MET A 253 15.67 -11.76 -7.05
C MET A 253 15.15 -10.39 -6.63
N LEU A 254 15.28 -9.98 -5.36
CA LEU A 254 14.87 -8.65 -4.91
C LEU A 254 15.66 -7.53 -5.62
N ARG A 255 16.93 -7.78 -5.95
CA ARG A 255 17.79 -6.82 -6.66
C ARG A 255 17.45 -6.72 -8.15
N THR A 256 17.20 -7.83 -8.80
CA THR A 256 17.16 -7.94 -10.27
C THR A 256 15.76 -8.10 -10.85
N GLY A 257 14.78 -8.53 -10.04
CA GLY A 257 13.46 -8.93 -10.52
C GLY A 257 13.45 -10.29 -11.22
N LYS A 258 14.54 -11.07 -11.17
CA LYS A 258 14.67 -12.38 -11.85
C LYS A 258 14.77 -13.52 -10.84
N ARG A 259 14.07 -14.60 -11.13
CA ARG A 259 14.15 -15.85 -10.36
C ARG A 259 15.42 -16.63 -10.69
N PRO A 260 15.79 -17.65 -9.89
CA PRO A 260 16.97 -18.49 -10.16
C PRO A 260 16.94 -19.19 -11.52
N ASP A 261 15.75 -19.48 -12.05
CA ASP A 261 15.55 -20.09 -13.38
C ASP A 261 15.61 -19.06 -14.53
N GLY A 262 15.93 -17.81 -14.25
CA GLY A 262 15.98 -16.69 -15.22
C GLY A 262 14.64 -16.07 -15.57
N SER A 263 13.51 -16.64 -15.11
CA SER A 263 12.18 -16.04 -15.37
C SER A 263 12.00 -14.74 -14.60
N GLU A 264 11.25 -13.80 -15.19
CA GLU A 264 11.00 -12.51 -14.55
C GLU A 264 9.83 -12.57 -13.56
N VAL A 265 9.97 -11.85 -12.45
CA VAL A 265 8.86 -11.54 -11.55
C VAL A 265 8.09 -10.36 -12.14
N SER A 266 6.77 -10.36 -11.96
CA SER A 266 5.93 -9.25 -12.45
C SER A 266 6.45 -7.89 -11.97
N SER A 267 6.48 -6.91 -12.87
CA SER A 267 6.84 -5.52 -12.60
C SER A 267 5.85 -4.78 -11.69
N VAL A 268 4.72 -5.41 -11.35
CA VAL A 268 3.81 -4.94 -10.30
C VAL A 268 4.47 -4.98 -8.92
N MET A 269 5.42 -5.90 -8.72
CA MET A 269 6.25 -5.90 -7.51
C MET A 269 7.16 -4.64 -7.49
N PRO A 270 7.24 -3.90 -6.36
CA PRO A 270 7.89 -2.59 -6.29
C PRO A 270 9.43 -2.72 -6.21
N PHE A 271 10.05 -3.21 -7.28
CA PHE A 271 11.52 -3.42 -7.32
C PHE A 271 12.34 -2.15 -7.14
N THR A 272 11.77 -0.98 -7.40
CA THR A 272 12.44 0.30 -7.11
C THR A 272 12.77 0.40 -5.61
N SER A 273 11.85 -0.03 -4.74
CA SER A 273 12.04 -0.03 -3.29
C SER A 273 12.72 -1.30 -2.79
N LEU A 274 12.35 -2.47 -3.31
CA LEU A 274 12.88 -3.75 -2.84
C LEU A 274 14.39 -3.90 -3.05
N ARG A 275 14.93 -3.33 -4.12
CA ARG A 275 16.38 -3.35 -4.39
C ARG A 275 17.21 -2.53 -3.41
N GLU A 276 16.58 -1.59 -2.70
CA GLU A 276 17.23 -0.74 -1.71
C GLU A 276 17.33 -1.38 -0.31
N LEU A 277 16.66 -2.54 -0.10
CA LEU A 277 16.79 -3.28 1.16
C LEU A 277 18.26 -3.61 1.42
N SER A 278 18.73 -3.44 2.66
CA SER A 278 20.04 -3.95 3.06
C SER A 278 20.10 -5.47 2.91
N ASP A 279 21.30 -6.02 2.75
CA ASP A 279 21.46 -7.48 2.71
C ASP A 279 21.00 -8.12 4.01
N ASN A 280 21.19 -7.42 5.15
CA ASN A 280 20.72 -7.88 6.44
C ASN A 280 19.21 -7.98 6.51
N ASP A 281 18.47 -6.93 6.10
CA ASP A 281 17.01 -6.93 6.04
C ASP A 281 16.48 -8.00 5.08
N ALA A 282 17.08 -8.09 3.89
CA ALA A 282 16.64 -9.04 2.87
C ALA A 282 16.87 -10.51 3.31
N LYS A 283 17.99 -10.80 3.98
CA LYS A 283 18.28 -12.13 4.54
C LYS A 283 17.41 -12.46 5.74
N ALA A 284 17.16 -11.48 6.63
CA ALA A 284 16.22 -11.62 7.74
C ALA A 284 14.79 -11.91 7.22
N LEU A 285 14.35 -11.18 6.20
CA LEU A 285 13.07 -11.42 5.53
C LEU A 285 12.97 -12.85 4.99
N TYR A 286 13.99 -13.32 4.28
CA TYR A 286 14.05 -14.71 3.81
C TYR A 286 13.94 -15.72 4.97
N ALA A 287 14.71 -15.52 6.04
CA ALA A 287 14.68 -16.39 7.20
C ALA A 287 13.29 -16.44 7.85
N HIS A 288 12.62 -15.30 7.97
CA HIS A 288 11.24 -15.24 8.46
C HIS A 288 10.26 -15.99 7.55
N LEU A 289 10.26 -15.71 6.25
CA LEU A 289 9.33 -16.32 5.30
C LEU A 289 9.47 -17.85 5.24
N LYS A 290 10.68 -18.38 5.41
CA LYS A 290 10.95 -19.82 5.43
C LYS A 290 10.45 -20.53 6.69
N GLN A 291 10.22 -19.81 7.79
CA GLN A 291 9.74 -20.35 9.07
C GLN A 291 8.23 -20.20 9.28
N LEU A 292 7.53 -19.51 8.39
CA LEU A 292 6.08 -19.39 8.49
C LEU A 292 5.41 -20.75 8.40
N ALA A 293 4.28 -20.90 9.06
CA ALA A 293 3.41 -22.04 8.85
C ALA A 293 2.87 -22.04 7.40
N PRO A 294 2.76 -23.18 6.72
CA PRO A 294 2.13 -23.27 5.41
C PRO A 294 0.68 -22.78 5.46
N VAL A 295 0.32 -21.91 4.54
CA VAL A 295 -1.04 -21.40 4.36
C VAL A 295 -1.42 -21.58 2.88
N ALA A 296 -2.65 -22.02 2.61
CA ALA A 296 -3.13 -22.17 1.24
C ALA A 296 -3.12 -20.81 0.51
N ALA A 297 -2.71 -20.83 -0.77
CA ALA A 297 -2.64 -19.61 -1.57
C ALA A 297 -3.98 -18.88 -1.62
N GLY A 298 -3.94 -17.56 -1.39
CA GLY A 298 -5.14 -16.71 -1.40
C GLY A 298 -5.95 -16.67 -0.11
N ASN A 299 -5.55 -17.36 0.93
CA ASN A 299 -6.15 -17.26 2.26
C ASN A 299 -5.56 -16.06 3.02
N ARG A 300 -5.92 -14.84 2.58
CA ARG A 300 -5.33 -13.54 2.92
C ARG A 300 -5.64 -13.08 4.33
#